data_4bccf20a00a3423689bab484a5d43cb2
#
_entry.id   4bccf20a00a3423689bab484a5d43cb2
#
_cell.length_a   1.000
_cell.length_b   1.000
_cell.length_c   1.000
_cell.angle_alpha   90.00
_cell.angle_beta   90.00
_cell.angle_gamma   90.00
#
_symmetry.space_group_name_H-M   'P 1'
#
loop_
_entity.id
_entity.type
_entity.pdbx_description
1 polymer ?
#
loop_
_entity_poly.entity_id
_entity_poly.type
_entity_poly.pdbx_seq_one_letter_code
_entity_poly.pdbx_strand_id
1 'polypeptide(L)'
;MPIIVNQISSPLNATEQEVISTALKKLGSASKHAIDCEIHKSSLDARKRNDIHFVHSVFVTLDSADLEKKLCEKNTSLTYVERSVYKPVISTEKAEGKVVIAGFGPAGMFAGLALAEQGYRPIILERGSSMEKRTASVQKFWLTGELDTNCNVQFGEGGAGTFSDGKLTTRIKDPLCRYVLERFVDFGAPKEILTKAKPHIGTDNLRNIVTAIRKRIIELGGEVRFDTALTDLSIANGRVQTISAGDKSEKVSAVILAIGHSARDTFELLQCKNIFLEPKPFSVGARIEHKQAAVDESLYGDHAGNPLLPKGEYQLSWRDKNGRGVYTFCMCPGGTVVPSASESGGTVTNGMSEFARDGENANAAVVVAVTPDDFGHCPLDGVAFARSIEPVSYTHLRAHETRRHL
;
A
#
# COMPACT_ATOMS: atom_id res chain seq x y z
N MET A 1 -13.79 12.28 25.03
CA MET A 1 -13.65 11.99 23.58
C MET A 1 -13.12 13.23 22.89
N PRO A 2 -12.08 13.19 22.04
CA PRO A 2 -11.47 14.40 21.51
C PRO A 2 -12.33 15.09 20.46
N ILE A 3 -12.14 16.39 20.34
CA ILE A 3 -12.60 17.19 19.21
C ILE A 3 -11.45 17.40 18.23
N ILE A 4 -11.75 17.51 16.95
CA ILE A 4 -10.78 17.92 15.94
C ILE A 4 -10.97 19.40 15.65
N VAL A 5 -9.93 20.17 15.87
CA VAL A 5 -9.85 21.57 15.44
C VAL A 5 -9.23 21.60 14.04
N ASN A 6 -10.03 21.95 13.04
CA ASN A 6 -9.62 21.92 11.64
C ASN A 6 -9.07 23.26 11.14
N GLN A 7 -8.42 23.24 9.96
CA GLN A 7 -7.97 24.44 9.25
C GLN A 7 -6.99 25.29 10.06
N ILE A 8 -5.99 24.68 10.66
CA ILE A 8 -4.89 25.37 11.34
C ILE A 8 -3.77 25.59 10.33
N SER A 9 -3.65 26.78 9.77
CA SER A 9 -2.55 27.15 8.90
C SER A 9 -1.31 27.47 9.71
N SER A 10 -0.14 27.06 9.23
CA SER A 10 1.15 27.39 9.83
C SER A 10 2.22 27.59 8.76
N PRO A 11 3.23 28.45 9.00
CA PRO A 11 4.40 28.52 8.13
C PRO A 11 5.16 27.18 8.10
N LEU A 12 6.05 27.01 7.11
CA LEU A 12 6.77 25.76 6.89
C LEU A 12 7.66 25.36 8.08
N ASN A 13 8.19 26.33 8.81
CA ASN A 13 9.09 26.14 9.94
C ASN A 13 8.39 26.13 11.31
N ALA A 14 7.05 26.09 11.33
CA ALA A 14 6.32 26.07 12.60
C ALA A 14 6.59 24.78 13.39
N THR A 15 6.79 24.94 14.68
CA THR A 15 6.89 23.82 15.62
C THR A 15 5.52 23.23 15.92
N GLU A 16 5.49 21.99 16.38
CA GLU A 16 4.24 21.33 16.83
C GLU A 16 3.54 22.13 17.93
N GLN A 17 4.30 22.70 18.85
CA GLN A 17 3.76 23.53 19.95
C GLN A 17 3.06 24.80 19.45
N GLU A 18 3.61 25.45 18.42
CA GLU A 18 2.99 26.64 17.80
C GLU A 18 1.68 26.27 17.09
N VAL A 19 1.64 25.13 16.41
CA VAL A 19 0.43 24.59 15.77
C VAL A 19 -0.64 24.30 16.83
N ILE A 20 -0.30 23.60 17.91
CA ILE A 20 -1.20 23.30 19.03
C ILE A 20 -1.68 24.59 19.69
N SER A 21 -0.79 25.53 19.96
CA SER A 21 -1.15 26.84 20.53
C SER A 21 -2.18 27.59 19.67
N THR A 22 -2.01 27.52 18.34
CA THR A 22 -2.95 28.14 17.39
C THR A 22 -4.31 27.43 17.41
N ALA A 23 -4.33 26.10 17.53
CA ALA A 23 -5.57 25.33 17.67
C ALA A 23 -6.30 25.69 18.99
N LEU A 24 -5.58 25.79 20.09
CA LEU A 24 -6.14 26.17 21.38
C LEU A 24 -6.72 27.62 21.39
N LYS A 25 -6.06 28.55 20.70
CA LYS A 25 -6.60 29.90 20.51
C LYS A 25 -7.96 29.89 19.79
N LYS A 26 -8.18 29.02 18.84
CA LYS A 26 -9.50 28.85 18.15
C LYS A 26 -10.61 28.35 19.08
N LEU A 27 -10.27 27.66 20.16
CA LEU A 27 -11.23 27.24 21.17
C LEU A 27 -11.62 28.33 22.15
N GLY A 28 -10.90 29.47 22.17
CA GLY A 28 -11.18 30.60 23.06
C GLY A 28 -11.11 30.20 24.54
N SER A 29 -12.14 30.54 25.32
CA SER A 29 -12.20 30.22 26.74
C SER A 29 -12.20 28.70 27.05
N ALA A 30 -12.65 27.87 26.11
CA ALA A 30 -12.67 26.42 26.29
C ALA A 30 -11.27 25.78 26.28
N SER A 31 -10.24 26.50 25.80
CA SER A 31 -8.85 26.03 25.84
C SER A 31 -8.33 25.74 27.27
N LYS A 32 -8.92 26.38 28.29
CA LYS A 32 -8.57 26.15 29.70
C LYS A 32 -8.93 24.73 30.19
N HIS A 33 -9.82 24.07 29.48
CA HIS A 33 -10.29 22.71 29.76
C HIS A 33 -9.53 21.65 28.95
N ALA A 34 -8.51 22.04 28.16
CA ALA A 34 -7.73 21.10 27.37
C ALA A 34 -6.78 20.30 28.28
N ILE A 35 -6.90 18.97 28.23
CA ILE A 35 -6.06 18.04 29.00
C ILE A 35 -5.05 17.29 28.12
N ASP A 36 -5.31 17.19 26.82
CA ASP A 36 -4.41 16.56 25.84
C ASP A 36 -4.58 17.20 24.47
N CYS A 37 -3.46 17.34 23.73
CA CYS A 37 -3.44 17.90 22.38
C CYS A 37 -2.39 17.18 21.54
N GLU A 38 -2.79 16.75 20.34
CA GLU A 38 -1.87 16.15 19.38
C GLU A 38 -2.25 16.50 17.94
N ILE A 39 -1.27 16.55 17.03
CA ILE A 39 -1.55 16.75 15.61
C ILE A 39 -2.25 15.49 15.07
N HIS A 40 -3.47 15.67 14.56
CA HIS A 40 -4.23 14.61 13.91
C HIS A 40 -3.79 14.40 12.46
N LYS A 41 -3.65 15.50 11.72
CA LYS A 41 -3.30 15.44 10.29
C LYS A 41 -2.58 16.71 9.86
N SER A 42 -1.57 16.52 9.01
CA SER A 42 -0.82 17.61 8.38
C SER A 42 -0.81 17.43 6.86
N SER A 43 -1.09 18.49 6.13
CA SER A 43 -1.04 18.53 4.67
C SER A 43 -0.37 19.81 4.19
N LEU A 44 0.42 19.72 3.14
CA LEU A 44 0.98 20.89 2.47
C LEU A 44 -0.09 21.53 1.57
N ASP A 45 -0.28 22.83 1.68
CA ASP A 45 -0.99 23.63 0.69
C ASP A 45 0.03 24.44 -0.15
N ALA A 46 0.24 24.00 -1.37
CA ALA A 46 1.11 24.62 -2.35
C ALA A 46 0.35 25.06 -3.62
N ARG A 47 -0.96 25.27 -3.51
CA ARG A 47 -1.80 25.75 -4.63
C ARG A 47 -1.42 27.12 -5.13
N LYS A 48 -0.83 27.93 -4.27
CA LYS A 48 -0.28 29.26 -4.58
C LYS A 48 1.21 29.27 -4.27
N ARG A 49 2.05 29.45 -5.27
CA ARG A 49 3.52 29.44 -5.11
C ARG A 49 4.06 30.52 -4.16
N ASN A 50 3.37 31.63 -4.03
CA ASN A 50 3.73 32.72 -3.12
C ASN A 50 3.13 32.59 -1.71
N ASP A 51 2.40 31.51 -1.44
CA ASP A 51 1.75 31.25 -0.15
C ASP A 51 1.74 29.74 0.13
N ILE A 52 2.94 29.15 0.22
CA ILE A 52 3.11 27.75 0.55
C ILE A 52 3.16 27.58 2.06
N HIS A 53 2.24 26.80 2.61
CA HIS A 53 2.10 26.61 4.05
C HIS A 53 1.53 25.24 4.40
N PHE A 54 1.67 24.82 5.66
CA PHE A 54 0.99 23.63 6.14
C PHE A 54 -0.41 23.96 6.67
N VAL A 55 -1.32 23.02 6.45
CA VAL A 55 -2.66 23.00 7.03
C VAL A 55 -2.79 21.77 7.92
N HIS A 56 -3.13 22.00 9.17
CA HIS A 56 -3.24 20.94 10.17
C HIS A 56 -4.67 20.79 10.66
N SER A 57 -4.96 19.58 11.16
CA SER A 57 -6.04 19.31 12.08
C SER A 57 -5.42 18.82 13.39
N VAL A 58 -5.94 19.29 14.52
CA VAL A 58 -5.41 19.00 15.85
C VAL A 58 -6.49 18.31 16.67
N PHE A 59 -6.19 17.17 17.27
CA PHE A 59 -7.01 16.58 18.31
C PHE A 59 -6.83 17.40 19.59
N VAL A 60 -7.93 17.74 20.23
CA VAL A 60 -7.95 18.34 21.56
C VAL A 60 -8.94 17.56 22.41
N THR A 61 -8.47 17.03 23.52
CA THR A 61 -9.31 16.39 24.53
C THR A 61 -9.58 17.36 25.65
N LEU A 62 -10.84 17.59 25.96
CA LEU A 62 -11.25 18.44 27.10
C LEU A 62 -11.58 17.58 28.31
N ASP A 63 -11.62 18.19 29.49
CA ASP A 63 -12.00 17.59 30.77
C ASP A 63 -13.49 17.24 30.85
N SER A 64 -14.32 17.71 29.89
CA SER A 64 -15.76 17.51 29.85
C SER A 64 -16.26 17.14 28.45
N ALA A 65 -16.79 15.91 28.31
CA ALA A 65 -17.40 15.43 27.06
C ALA A 65 -18.64 16.26 26.63
N ASP A 66 -19.39 16.78 27.60
CA ASP A 66 -20.55 17.63 27.31
C ASP A 66 -20.13 18.98 26.74
N LEU A 67 -19.00 19.53 27.21
CA LEU A 67 -18.41 20.75 26.65
C LEU A 67 -17.94 20.52 25.22
N GLU A 68 -17.28 19.39 24.93
CA GLU A 68 -16.83 18.99 23.59
C GLU A 68 -18.02 18.94 22.60
N LYS A 69 -19.12 18.27 22.98
CA LYS A 69 -20.32 18.20 22.13
C LYS A 69 -20.92 19.57 21.86
N LYS A 70 -21.12 20.37 22.90
CA LYS A 70 -21.68 21.73 22.78
C LYS A 70 -20.84 22.65 21.89
N LEU A 71 -19.50 22.51 21.94
CA LEU A 71 -18.60 23.27 21.08
C LEU A 71 -18.74 22.89 19.61
N CYS A 72 -18.83 21.61 19.32
CA CYS A 72 -19.00 21.11 17.94
C CYS A 72 -20.36 21.48 17.35
N GLU A 73 -21.43 21.52 18.15
CA GLU A 73 -22.75 21.99 17.71
C GLU A 73 -22.75 23.47 17.30
N LYS A 74 -21.94 24.29 17.96
CA LYS A 74 -21.88 25.74 17.73
C LYS A 74 -20.85 26.18 16.70
N ASN A 75 -19.89 25.32 16.36
CA ASN A 75 -18.77 25.70 15.50
C ASN A 75 -18.47 24.61 14.47
N THR A 76 -18.79 24.88 13.22
CA THR A 76 -18.60 23.95 12.07
C THR A 76 -17.12 23.69 11.74
N SER A 77 -16.17 24.47 12.28
CA SER A 77 -14.73 24.20 12.13
C SER A 77 -14.23 23.13 13.11
N LEU A 78 -15.08 22.70 14.05
CA LEU A 78 -14.80 21.63 15.00
C LEU A 78 -15.54 20.37 14.56
N THR A 79 -14.91 19.22 14.75
CA THR A 79 -15.51 17.93 14.49
C THR A 79 -15.41 17.06 15.74
N TYR A 80 -16.55 16.59 16.22
CA TYR A 80 -16.57 15.61 17.31
C TYR A 80 -16.19 14.23 16.77
N VAL A 81 -15.23 13.56 17.40
CA VAL A 81 -14.76 12.27 16.96
C VAL A 81 -14.77 11.27 18.12
N GLU A 82 -15.45 10.18 17.89
CA GLU A 82 -15.34 9.03 18.74
C GLU A 82 -14.04 8.28 18.35
N ARG A 83 -13.04 8.27 19.24
CA ARG A 83 -11.85 7.42 19.02
C ARG A 83 -12.30 5.97 19.13
N SER A 84 -12.67 5.38 18.03
CA SER A 84 -12.83 3.94 17.97
C SER A 84 -11.44 3.28 17.95
N VAL A 85 -11.02 2.78 19.09
CA VAL A 85 -9.93 1.81 19.11
C VAL A 85 -10.49 0.53 18.52
N TYR A 86 -9.98 0.12 17.37
CA TYR A 86 -10.37 -1.17 16.81
C TYR A 86 -10.05 -2.26 17.82
N LYS A 87 -11.09 -2.97 18.25
CA LYS A 87 -10.94 -4.19 19.03
C LYS A 87 -11.35 -5.35 18.12
N PRO A 88 -10.45 -6.29 17.85
CA PRO A 88 -10.83 -7.45 17.06
C PRO A 88 -11.99 -8.18 17.75
N VAL A 89 -12.99 -8.55 16.96
CA VAL A 89 -14.09 -9.38 17.46
C VAL A 89 -13.49 -10.77 17.67
N ILE A 90 -13.38 -11.16 18.94
CA ILE A 90 -12.94 -12.49 19.31
C ILE A 90 -14.18 -13.41 19.26
N SER A 91 -14.17 -14.37 18.33
CA SER A 91 -15.22 -15.41 18.32
C SER A 91 -15.10 -16.29 19.55
N THR A 92 -16.23 -16.60 20.16
CA THR A 92 -16.32 -17.61 21.23
C THR A 92 -16.18 -19.03 20.68
N GLU A 93 -16.42 -19.21 19.37
CA GLU A 93 -16.24 -20.49 18.68
C GLU A 93 -14.84 -20.52 18.05
N LYS A 94 -13.99 -21.43 18.53
CA LYS A 94 -12.68 -21.66 17.90
C LYS A 94 -12.86 -22.54 16.66
N ALA A 95 -12.30 -22.12 15.55
CA ALA A 95 -12.19 -22.97 14.38
C ALA A 95 -11.36 -24.22 14.75
N GLU A 96 -11.96 -25.40 14.61
CA GLU A 96 -11.24 -26.66 14.77
C GLU A 96 -10.45 -26.96 13.49
N GLY A 97 -9.15 -27.16 13.61
CA GLY A 97 -8.26 -27.50 12.51
C GLY A 97 -7.37 -26.36 12.04
N LYS A 98 -6.71 -26.60 10.91
CA LYS A 98 -5.70 -25.67 10.35
C LYS A 98 -6.34 -24.56 9.55
N VAL A 99 -5.92 -23.32 9.79
CA VAL A 99 -6.20 -22.17 8.94
C VAL A 99 -4.97 -21.90 8.09
N VAL A 100 -5.14 -21.94 6.77
CA VAL A 100 -4.05 -21.69 5.81
C VAL A 100 -4.29 -20.36 5.09
N ILE A 101 -3.23 -19.60 4.92
CA ILE A 101 -3.22 -18.34 4.17
C ILE A 101 -2.30 -18.53 2.96
N ALA A 102 -2.81 -18.35 1.76
CA ALA A 102 -2.03 -18.40 0.53
C ALA A 102 -1.60 -16.99 0.13
N GLY A 103 -0.30 -16.72 0.21
CA GLY A 103 0.36 -15.44 -0.04
C GLY A 103 0.73 -14.69 1.24
N PHE A 104 1.95 -14.11 1.25
CA PHE A 104 2.46 -13.27 2.34
C PHE A 104 2.70 -11.82 1.89
N GLY A 105 1.83 -11.33 1.01
CA GLY A 105 1.66 -9.91 0.73
C GLY A 105 0.91 -9.19 1.86
N PRO A 106 0.57 -7.89 1.72
CA PRO A 106 -0.08 -7.11 2.79
C PRO A 106 -1.33 -7.78 3.37
N ALA A 107 -2.21 -8.33 2.53
CA ALA A 107 -3.43 -8.99 2.99
C ALA A 107 -3.13 -10.25 3.82
N GLY A 108 -2.26 -11.12 3.33
CA GLY A 108 -1.89 -12.36 4.04
C GLY A 108 -1.11 -12.10 5.31
N MET A 109 -0.23 -11.10 5.29
CA MET A 109 0.55 -10.67 6.45
C MET A 109 -0.35 -10.17 7.59
N PHE A 110 -1.30 -9.28 7.30
CA PHE A 110 -2.23 -8.78 8.31
C PHE A 110 -3.25 -9.84 8.76
N ALA A 111 -3.71 -10.70 7.85
CA ALA A 111 -4.55 -11.84 8.23
C ALA A 111 -3.80 -12.80 9.17
N GLY A 112 -2.54 -13.12 8.86
CA GLY A 112 -1.69 -13.97 9.70
C GLY A 112 -1.43 -13.36 11.08
N LEU A 113 -1.11 -12.06 11.13
CA LEU A 113 -0.88 -11.34 12.38
C LEU A 113 -2.15 -11.32 13.25
N ALA A 114 -3.29 -10.94 12.67
CA ALA A 114 -4.56 -10.87 13.38
C ALA A 114 -4.98 -12.23 13.95
N LEU A 115 -4.82 -13.30 13.19
CA LEU A 115 -5.12 -14.66 13.66
C LEU A 115 -4.16 -15.10 14.77
N ALA A 116 -2.86 -14.85 14.60
CA ALA A 116 -1.85 -15.23 15.58
C ALA A 116 -2.05 -14.49 16.91
N GLU A 117 -2.39 -13.20 16.88
CA GLU A 117 -2.70 -12.39 18.08
C GLU A 117 -3.95 -12.86 18.81
N GLN A 118 -4.86 -13.54 18.13
CA GLN A 118 -6.05 -14.15 18.72
C GLN A 118 -5.83 -15.62 19.20
N GLY A 119 -4.57 -16.10 19.16
CA GLY A 119 -4.20 -17.43 19.63
C GLY A 119 -4.43 -18.55 18.61
N TYR A 120 -4.76 -18.24 17.36
CA TYR A 120 -4.69 -19.19 16.25
C TYR A 120 -3.23 -19.42 15.86
N ARG A 121 -2.98 -20.56 15.19
CA ARG A 121 -1.67 -20.89 14.63
C ARG A 121 -1.78 -20.98 13.11
N PRO A 122 -1.88 -19.82 12.43
CA PRO A 122 -2.03 -19.82 10.97
C PRO A 122 -0.80 -20.40 10.30
N ILE A 123 -1.01 -21.10 9.20
CA ILE A 123 0.04 -21.55 8.30
C ILE A 123 -0.02 -20.65 7.06
N ILE A 124 1.04 -19.93 6.79
CA ILE A 124 1.13 -19.02 5.66
C ILE A 124 2.02 -19.65 4.60
N LEU A 125 1.50 -19.80 3.38
CA LEU A 125 2.22 -20.29 2.22
C LEU A 125 2.63 -19.08 1.37
N GLU A 126 3.92 -18.88 1.16
CA GLU A 126 4.42 -17.88 0.24
C GLU A 126 5.21 -18.56 -0.87
N ARG A 127 4.83 -18.31 -2.13
CA ARG A 127 5.46 -18.92 -3.29
C ARG A 127 6.93 -18.51 -3.43
N GLY A 128 7.24 -17.24 -3.16
CA GLY A 128 8.61 -16.74 -3.22
C GLY A 128 9.36 -16.91 -1.90
N SER A 129 10.59 -16.45 -1.90
CA SER A 129 11.52 -16.63 -0.80
C SER A 129 11.38 -15.56 0.30
N SER A 130 12.10 -15.80 1.41
CA SER A 130 12.27 -14.82 2.50
C SER A 130 12.95 -13.53 2.00
N MET A 131 12.84 -12.46 2.76
CA MET A 131 13.31 -11.12 2.39
C MET A 131 14.76 -11.11 1.90
N GLU A 132 15.63 -11.83 2.56
CA GLU A 132 17.06 -11.86 2.23
C GLU A 132 17.30 -12.52 0.87
N LYS A 133 16.74 -13.72 0.64
CA LYS A 133 16.85 -14.44 -0.62
C LYS A 133 16.13 -13.71 -1.76
N ARG A 134 14.95 -13.19 -1.46
CA ARG A 134 14.15 -12.42 -2.42
C ARG A 134 14.89 -11.20 -2.91
N THR A 135 15.52 -10.43 -2.01
CA THR A 135 16.31 -9.26 -2.40
C THR A 135 17.44 -9.64 -3.35
N ALA A 136 18.15 -10.73 -3.08
CA ALA A 136 19.19 -11.23 -3.97
C ALA A 136 18.65 -11.66 -5.34
N SER A 137 17.51 -12.37 -5.38
CA SER A 137 16.85 -12.79 -6.63
C SER A 137 16.42 -11.58 -7.47
N VAL A 138 15.80 -10.57 -6.85
CA VAL A 138 15.38 -9.35 -7.53
C VAL A 138 16.58 -8.56 -8.06
N GLN A 139 17.64 -8.43 -7.29
CA GLN A 139 18.89 -7.77 -7.74
C GLN A 139 19.53 -8.52 -8.90
N LYS A 140 19.58 -9.87 -8.85
CA LYS A 140 20.07 -10.69 -9.94
C LYS A 140 19.27 -10.41 -11.22
N PHE A 141 17.94 -10.42 -11.12
CA PHE A 141 17.07 -10.13 -12.28
C PHE A 141 17.35 -8.74 -12.87
N TRP A 142 17.49 -7.71 -12.05
CA TRP A 142 17.77 -6.35 -12.53
C TRP A 142 19.15 -6.21 -13.19
N LEU A 143 20.14 -6.99 -12.77
CA LEU A 143 21.50 -6.95 -13.32
C LEU A 143 21.67 -7.83 -14.57
N THR A 144 21.04 -9.00 -14.59
CA THR A 144 21.31 -10.04 -15.61
C THR A 144 20.15 -10.28 -16.57
N GLY A 145 18.94 -9.82 -16.22
CA GLY A 145 17.71 -10.17 -16.96
C GLY A 145 17.18 -11.59 -16.67
N GLU A 146 17.83 -12.37 -15.81
CA GLU A 146 17.38 -13.71 -15.44
C GLU A 146 16.25 -13.65 -14.40
N LEU A 147 15.03 -13.86 -14.86
CA LEU A 147 13.84 -13.85 -14.02
C LEU A 147 13.63 -15.19 -13.32
N ASP A 148 13.48 -15.16 -12.00
CA ASP A 148 12.86 -16.24 -11.24
C ASP A 148 11.36 -16.02 -11.18
N THR A 149 10.57 -16.87 -11.84
CA THR A 149 9.10 -16.74 -11.91
C THR A 149 8.39 -16.97 -10.58
N ASN A 150 9.05 -17.58 -9.61
CA ASN A 150 8.51 -17.79 -8.27
C ASN A 150 9.00 -16.77 -7.24
N CYS A 151 10.17 -16.13 -7.47
CA CYS A 151 10.75 -15.19 -6.52
C CYS A 151 11.22 -13.90 -7.21
N ASN A 152 10.41 -12.87 -7.19
CA ASN A 152 10.63 -11.62 -7.96
C ASN A 152 9.99 -10.40 -7.27
N VAL A 153 9.79 -9.29 -7.99
CA VAL A 153 9.15 -8.08 -7.47
C VAL A 153 7.67 -8.30 -7.10
N GLN A 154 7.00 -9.29 -7.69
CA GLN A 154 5.59 -9.58 -7.40
C GLN A 154 5.43 -10.63 -6.29
N PHE A 155 6.31 -11.62 -6.25
CA PHE A 155 6.25 -12.78 -5.35
C PHE A 155 7.40 -12.80 -4.36
N GLY A 156 7.09 -13.21 -3.14
CA GLY A 156 7.99 -13.30 -2.01
C GLY A 156 7.52 -12.51 -0.81
N GLU A 157 8.24 -12.58 0.27
CA GLU A 157 7.92 -11.97 1.55
C GLU A 157 7.54 -10.49 1.41
N GLY A 158 6.33 -10.13 1.87
CA GLY A 158 5.77 -8.78 1.80
C GLY A 158 5.06 -8.42 0.49
N GLY A 159 5.08 -9.31 -0.53
CA GLY A 159 4.41 -9.10 -1.81
C GLY A 159 4.99 -7.94 -2.63
N ALA A 160 4.28 -7.50 -3.66
CA ALA A 160 4.74 -6.46 -4.58
C ALA A 160 5.03 -5.10 -3.92
N GLY A 161 4.38 -4.81 -2.78
CA GLY A 161 4.57 -3.56 -2.04
C GLY A 161 5.98 -3.35 -1.50
N THR A 162 6.73 -4.42 -1.26
CA THR A 162 8.09 -4.36 -0.72
C THR A 162 9.07 -3.61 -1.62
N PHE A 163 8.91 -3.72 -2.93
CA PHE A 163 9.74 -3.02 -3.93
C PHE A 163 8.94 -1.90 -4.61
N SER A 164 8.45 -0.97 -3.79
CA SER A 164 7.66 0.19 -4.21
C SER A 164 8.02 1.43 -3.38
N ASP A 165 7.33 2.54 -3.57
CA ASP A 165 7.44 3.73 -2.72
C ASP A 165 6.78 3.53 -1.33
N GLY A 166 5.98 2.48 -1.16
CA GLY A 166 5.32 2.21 0.10
C GLY A 166 4.26 3.26 0.49
N LYS A 167 3.53 3.79 -0.48
CA LYS A 167 2.40 4.72 -0.22
C LYS A 167 1.30 4.03 0.57
N LEU A 168 0.79 4.73 1.57
CA LEU A 168 -0.27 4.27 2.46
C LEU A 168 -1.57 5.07 2.29
N THR A 169 -1.76 5.68 1.13
CA THR A 169 -2.97 6.45 0.83
C THR A 169 -4.12 5.53 0.42
N THR A 170 -5.31 5.79 0.96
CA THR A 170 -6.54 5.08 0.60
C THR A 170 -7.70 6.07 0.44
N ARG A 171 -8.71 5.68 -0.33
CA ARG A 171 -9.98 6.40 -0.44
C ARG A 171 -11.07 5.82 0.47
N ILE A 172 -10.77 4.71 1.14
CA ILE A 172 -11.71 4.07 2.08
C ILE A 172 -11.68 4.85 3.40
N LYS A 173 -12.86 5.12 3.94
CA LYS A 173 -13.05 5.76 5.25
C LYS A 173 -13.45 4.70 6.28
N ASP A 174 -12.55 3.77 6.56
CA ASP A 174 -12.77 2.69 7.51
C ASP A 174 -11.82 2.85 8.72
N PRO A 175 -12.28 2.68 9.95
CA PRO A 175 -11.43 2.72 11.15
C PRO A 175 -10.23 1.76 11.09
N LEU A 176 -10.34 0.64 10.36
CA LEU A 176 -9.25 -0.30 10.12
C LEU A 176 -8.05 0.32 9.40
N CYS A 177 -8.25 1.40 8.64
CA CYS A 177 -7.13 2.11 8.01
C CYS A 177 -6.17 2.66 9.08
N ARG A 178 -6.72 3.23 10.16
CA ARG A 178 -5.90 3.73 11.28
C ARG A 178 -5.19 2.59 12.01
N TYR A 179 -5.90 1.49 12.27
CA TYR A 179 -5.32 0.29 12.86
C TYR A 179 -4.10 -0.20 12.06
N VAL A 180 -4.20 -0.29 10.73
CA VAL A 180 -3.08 -0.72 9.87
C VAL A 180 -1.87 0.21 10.02
N LEU A 181 -2.08 1.53 10.04
CA LEU A 181 -0.99 2.50 10.21
C LEU A 181 -0.32 2.37 11.60
N GLU A 182 -1.12 2.21 12.66
CA GLU A 182 -0.63 2.00 14.03
C GLU A 182 0.20 0.72 14.12
N ARG A 183 -0.27 -0.38 13.52
CA ARG A 183 0.48 -1.63 13.46
C ARG A 183 1.81 -1.47 12.70
N PHE A 184 1.84 -0.75 11.60
CA PHE A 184 3.12 -0.46 10.94
C PHE A 184 4.09 0.30 11.86
N VAL A 185 3.60 1.27 12.64
CA VAL A 185 4.43 2.00 13.61
C VAL A 185 4.93 1.08 14.73
N ASP A 186 4.09 0.18 15.24
CA ASP A 186 4.48 -0.82 16.25
C ASP A 186 5.61 -1.73 15.75
N PHE A 187 5.70 -1.97 14.44
CA PHE A 187 6.75 -2.76 13.80
C PHE A 187 7.88 -1.93 13.21
N GLY A 188 7.99 -0.65 13.57
CA GLY A 188 9.14 0.19 13.25
C GLY A 188 8.96 1.18 12.11
N ALA A 189 7.74 1.39 11.62
CA ALA A 189 7.50 2.47 10.66
C ALA A 189 7.66 3.85 11.32
N PRO A 190 8.05 4.88 10.56
CA PRO A 190 8.12 6.24 11.06
C PRO A 190 6.78 6.72 11.62
N LYS A 191 6.78 7.27 12.83
CA LYS A 191 5.53 7.75 13.49
C LYS A 191 4.76 8.78 12.66
N GLU A 192 5.45 9.54 11.83
CA GLU A 192 4.84 10.56 10.98
C GLU A 192 3.79 10.02 9.99
N ILE A 193 3.80 8.70 9.69
CA ILE A 193 2.74 8.10 8.85
C ILE A 193 1.35 8.23 9.47
N LEU A 194 1.26 8.41 10.78
CA LEU A 194 0.00 8.58 11.50
C LEU A 194 -0.62 9.97 11.31
N THR A 195 0.19 10.96 10.95
CA THR A 195 -0.23 12.37 10.87
C THR A 195 -0.11 12.98 9.48
N LYS A 196 0.79 12.50 8.63
CA LYS A 196 0.92 13.00 7.25
C LYS A 196 -0.31 12.65 6.39
N ALA A 197 -0.78 13.61 5.60
CA ALA A 197 -1.92 13.41 4.70
C ALA A 197 -1.63 12.42 3.55
N LYS A 198 -0.37 12.32 3.15
CA LYS A 198 0.14 11.40 2.12
C LYS A 198 1.29 10.59 2.70
N PRO A 199 1.01 9.63 3.59
CA PRO A 199 2.04 8.85 4.25
C PRO A 199 2.67 7.85 3.27
N HIS A 200 3.98 7.62 3.44
CA HIS A 200 4.74 6.57 2.76
C HIS A 200 5.80 6.00 3.72
N ILE A 201 6.27 4.82 3.42
CA ILE A 201 7.25 4.10 4.27
C ILE A 201 8.61 3.98 3.59
N GLY A 202 8.66 3.89 2.27
CA GLY A 202 9.86 3.60 1.50
C GLY A 202 10.20 2.10 1.45
N THR A 203 10.83 1.67 0.37
CA THR A 203 11.22 0.26 0.17
C THR A 203 12.22 -0.23 1.21
N ASP A 204 13.10 0.64 1.68
CA ASP A 204 14.14 0.39 2.70
C ASP A 204 13.53 0.01 4.05
N ASN A 205 12.61 0.82 4.56
CA ASN A 205 11.92 0.56 5.83
C ASN A 205 10.96 -0.62 5.74
N LEU A 206 10.24 -0.77 4.62
CA LEU A 206 9.26 -1.85 4.45
C LEU A 206 9.87 -3.24 4.64
N ARG A 207 11.10 -3.47 4.17
CA ARG A 207 11.79 -4.75 4.34
C ARG A 207 11.94 -5.13 5.81
N ASN A 208 12.32 -4.18 6.65
CA ASN A 208 12.50 -4.39 8.08
C ASN A 208 11.17 -4.65 8.79
N ILE A 209 10.14 -3.85 8.46
CA ILE A 209 8.82 -3.94 9.04
C ILE A 209 8.16 -5.28 8.73
N VAL A 210 8.19 -5.70 7.45
CA VAL A 210 7.64 -6.98 7.01
C VAL A 210 8.32 -8.15 7.72
N THR A 211 9.65 -8.11 7.84
CA THR A 211 10.41 -9.11 8.58
C THR A 211 10.06 -9.13 10.07
N ALA A 212 9.83 -7.98 10.69
CA ALA A 212 9.41 -7.89 12.09
C ALA A 212 8.02 -8.49 12.31
N ILE A 213 7.06 -8.22 11.40
CA ILE A 213 5.73 -8.81 11.46
C ILE A 213 5.81 -10.34 11.30
N ARG A 214 6.60 -10.86 10.36
CA ARG A 214 6.83 -12.31 10.23
C ARG A 214 7.32 -12.92 11.53
N LYS A 215 8.36 -12.34 12.13
CA LYS A 215 8.92 -12.81 13.40
C LYS A 215 7.84 -12.87 14.49
N ARG A 216 7.01 -11.82 14.55
CA ARG A 216 5.91 -11.76 15.53
C ARG A 216 4.87 -12.86 15.33
N ILE A 217 4.48 -13.15 14.09
CA ILE A 217 3.58 -14.25 13.76
C ILE A 217 4.15 -15.59 14.24
N ILE A 218 5.45 -15.83 13.99
CA ILE A 218 6.13 -17.06 14.39
C ILE A 218 6.24 -17.17 15.92
N GLU A 219 6.60 -16.09 16.62
CA GLU A 219 6.63 -16.03 18.08
C GLU A 219 5.28 -16.39 18.71
N LEU A 220 4.17 -16.01 18.06
CA LEU A 220 2.81 -16.33 18.51
C LEU A 220 2.37 -17.75 18.11
N GLY A 221 3.26 -18.53 17.49
CA GLY A 221 3.01 -19.94 17.13
C GLY A 221 2.46 -20.16 15.72
N GLY A 222 2.42 -19.12 14.87
CA GLY A 222 2.15 -19.27 13.45
C GLY A 222 3.35 -19.84 12.70
N GLU A 223 3.13 -20.29 11.47
CA GLU A 223 4.15 -20.85 10.59
C GLU A 223 4.15 -20.09 9.26
N VAL A 224 5.34 -19.71 8.74
CA VAL A 224 5.50 -19.13 7.40
C VAL A 224 6.39 -20.05 6.57
N ARG A 225 5.85 -20.58 5.51
CA ARG A 225 6.52 -21.47 4.55
C ARG A 225 6.83 -20.70 3.29
N PHE A 226 8.08 -20.37 3.10
CA PHE A 226 8.58 -19.77 1.87
C PHE A 226 8.86 -20.85 0.81
N ASP A 227 9.07 -20.40 -0.42
CA ASP A 227 9.33 -21.26 -1.59
C ASP A 227 8.23 -22.33 -1.73
N THR A 228 6.98 -21.97 -1.36
CA THR A 228 5.86 -22.89 -1.21
C THR A 228 4.58 -22.28 -1.81
N ALA A 229 4.26 -22.65 -3.03
CA ALA A 229 3.04 -22.21 -3.70
C ALA A 229 1.85 -23.11 -3.35
N LEU A 230 0.64 -22.52 -3.24
CA LEU A 230 -0.61 -23.26 -3.27
C LEU A 230 -0.81 -23.86 -4.67
N THR A 231 -0.85 -25.19 -4.78
CA THR A 231 -0.92 -25.89 -6.07
C THR A 231 -2.25 -26.57 -6.34
N ASP A 232 -3.03 -26.90 -5.29
CA ASP A 232 -4.37 -27.48 -5.46
C ASP A 232 -5.26 -27.25 -4.23
N LEU A 233 -6.58 -27.37 -4.46
CA LEU A 233 -7.65 -27.31 -3.47
C LEU A 233 -8.62 -28.46 -3.69
N SER A 234 -8.96 -29.20 -2.63
CA SER A 234 -10.07 -30.15 -2.64
C SER A 234 -11.28 -29.53 -1.94
N ILE A 235 -12.40 -29.53 -2.64
CA ILE A 235 -13.67 -28.98 -2.17
C ILE A 235 -14.72 -30.07 -2.19
N ALA A 236 -15.40 -30.29 -1.07
CA ALA A 236 -16.54 -31.20 -0.97
C ALA A 236 -17.66 -30.53 -0.16
N ASN A 237 -18.90 -30.71 -0.61
CA ASN A 237 -20.09 -30.12 0.02
C ASN A 237 -19.98 -28.62 0.26
N GLY A 238 -19.42 -27.87 -0.71
CA GLY A 238 -19.25 -26.42 -0.61
C GLY A 238 -18.20 -25.95 0.39
N ARG A 239 -17.36 -26.84 0.93
CA ARG A 239 -16.29 -26.53 1.89
C ARG A 239 -14.95 -27.03 1.43
N VAL A 240 -13.91 -26.25 1.64
CA VAL A 240 -12.53 -26.69 1.44
C VAL A 240 -12.21 -27.79 2.46
N GLN A 241 -11.58 -28.88 1.96
CA GLN A 241 -11.20 -30.04 2.78
C GLN A 241 -9.69 -30.13 2.94
N THR A 242 -8.98 -29.98 1.82
CA THR A 242 -7.53 -30.07 1.77
C THR A 242 -6.96 -29.01 0.86
N ILE A 243 -5.71 -28.66 1.11
CA ILE A 243 -4.87 -27.91 0.19
C ILE A 243 -3.66 -28.76 -0.20
N SER A 244 -3.11 -28.53 -1.39
CA SER A 244 -1.79 -29.04 -1.77
C SER A 244 -0.80 -27.90 -1.94
N ALA A 245 0.41 -28.11 -1.46
CA ALA A 245 1.53 -27.19 -1.59
C ALA A 245 2.80 -27.98 -1.86
N GLY A 246 3.29 -27.92 -3.11
CA GLY A 246 4.29 -28.86 -3.60
C GLY A 246 3.75 -30.30 -3.54
N ASP A 247 4.56 -31.22 -3.01
CA ASP A 247 4.19 -32.64 -2.87
C ASP A 247 3.39 -32.96 -1.60
N LYS A 248 3.06 -31.94 -0.80
CA LYS A 248 2.35 -32.11 0.48
C LYS A 248 0.89 -31.74 0.32
N SER A 249 0.00 -32.60 0.87
CA SER A 249 -1.41 -32.28 1.02
C SER A 249 -1.77 -32.24 2.49
N GLU A 250 -2.55 -31.23 2.88
CA GLU A 250 -2.93 -30.99 4.28
C GLU A 250 -4.44 -30.76 4.41
N LYS A 251 -5.03 -31.38 5.43
CA LYS A 251 -6.42 -31.08 5.84
C LYS A 251 -6.50 -29.68 6.43
N VAL A 252 -7.51 -28.93 6.03
CA VAL A 252 -7.72 -27.55 6.48
C VAL A 252 -9.17 -27.32 6.87
N SER A 253 -9.39 -26.38 7.78
CA SER A 253 -10.72 -25.90 8.16
C SER A 253 -11.10 -24.63 7.41
N ALA A 254 -10.12 -23.83 7.03
CA ALA A 254 -10.31 -22.60 6.25
C ALA A 254 -9.08 -22.26 5.44
N VAL A 255 -9.29 -21.61 4.30
CA VAL A 255 -8.23 -21.04 3.47
C VAL A 255 -8.52 -19.57 3.19
N ILE A 256 -7.54 -18.72 3.43
CA ILE A 256 -7.57 -17.31 3.05
C ILE A 256 -6.72 -17.15 1.79
N LEU A 257 -7.34 -16.77 0.67
CA LEU A 257 -6.65 -16.50 -0.58
C LEU A 257 -6.18 -15.05 -0.60
N ALA A 258 -4.89 -14.83 -0.39
CA ALA A 258 -4.23 -13.52 -0.40
C ALA A 258 -3.13 -13.45 -1.48
N ILE A 259 -3.38 -14.08 -2.63
CA ILE A 259 -2.43 -14.42 -3.69
C ILE A 259 -1.93 -13.23 -4.53
N GLY A 260 -2.56 -12.06 -4.39
CA GLY A 260 -2.25 -10.88 -5.20
C GLY A 260 -2.74 -11.01 -6.65
N HIS A 261 -2.44 -10.01 -7.47
CA HIS A 261 -2.96 -9.94 -8.85
C HIS A 261 -2.13 -10.72 -9.87
N SER A 262 -0.89 -11.10 -9.55
CA SER A 262 0.04 -11.72 -10.50
C SER A 262 0.04 -13.25 -10.47
N ALA A 263 -0.66 -13.87 -9.52
CA ALA A 263 -0.76 -15.33 -9.38
C ALA A 263 -1.74 -15.95 -10.41
N ARG A 264 -1.43 -15.80 -11.70
CA ARG A 264 -2.30 -16.16 -12.82
C ARG A 264 -2.59 -17.65 -12.87
N ASP A 265 -1.61 -18.48 -12.58
CA ASP A 265 -1.75 -19.94 -12.42
C ASP A 265 -2.74 -20.32 -11.30
N THR A 266 -2.73 -19.58 -10.20
CA THR A 266 -3.70 -19.80 -9.12
C THR A 266 -5.11 -19.36 -9.54
N PHE A 267 -5.27 -18.29 -10.32
CA PHE A 267 -6.58 -17.95 -10.88
C PHE A 267 -7.10 -19.02 -11.83
N GLU A 268 -6.23 -19.61 -12.67
CA GLU A 268 -6.56 -20.75 -13.55
C GLU A 268 -6.99 -21.96 -12.71
N LEU A 269 -6.28 -22.28 -11.62
CA LEU A 269 -6.66 -23.32 -10.67
C LEU A 269 -8.06 -23.05 -10.07
N LEU A 270 -8.33 -21.85 -9.59
CA LEU A 270 -9.62 -21.49 -9.00
C LEU A 270 -10.77 -21.64 -10.00
N GLN A 271 -10.55 -21.27 -11.25
CA GLN A 271 -11.52 -21.48 -12.33
C GLN A 271 -11.76 -22.96 -12.60
N CYS A 272 -10.70 -23.78 -12.68
CA CYS A 272 -10.82 -25.24 -12.83
C CYS A 272 -11.57 -25.92 -11.67
N LYS A 273 -11.55 -25.34 -10.47
CA LYS A 273 -12.30 -25.81 -9.31
C LYS A 273 -13.73 -25.24 -9.25
N ASN A 274 -14.19 -24.56 -10.30
CA ASN A 274 -15.50 -23.91 -10.36
C ASN A 274 -15.73 -22.87 -9.23
N ILE A 275 -14.66 -22.24 -8.74
CA ILE A 275 -14.77 -21.11 -7.85
C ILE A 275 -15.15 -19.89 -8.69
N PHE A 276 -16.19 -19.16 -8.26
CA PHE A 276 -16.67 -18.01 -8.99
C PHE A 276 -15.59 -16.92 -9.06
N LEU A 277 -15.29 -16.50 -10.29
CA LEU A 277 -14.38 -15.39 -10.61
C LEU A 277 -15.12 -14.39 -11.50
N GLU A 278 -14.89 -13.12 -11.27
CA GLU A 278 -15.51 -12.02 -12.00
C GLU A 278 -14.43 -11.17 -12.68
N PRO A 279 -14.56 -10.87 -14.00
CA PRO A 279 -13.67 -9.96 -14.67
C PRO A 279 -13.87 -8.54 -14.16
N LYS A 280 -12.80 -7.81 -13.83
CA LYS A 280 -12.86 -6.45 -13.34
C LYS A 280 -12.10 -5.48 -14.23
N PRO A 281 -12.57 -4.24 -14.38
CA PRO A 281 -11.81 -3.17 -15.02
C PRO A 281 -10.43 -3.00 -14.37
N PHE A 282 -9.42 -2.72 -15.18
CA PHE A 282 -8.08 -2.36 -14.73
C PHE A 282 -7.48 -1.28 -15.64
N SER A 283 -6.21 -1.01 -15.53
CA SER A 283 -5.57 0.01 -16.34
C SER A 283 -4.23 -0.47 -16.86
N VAL A 284 -3.94 -0.10 -18.10
CA VAL A 284 -2.73 -0.44 -18.82
C VAL A 284 -2.03 0.83 -19.30
N GLY A 285 -0.70 0.79 -19.41
CA GLY A 285 0.06 1.94 -19.88
C GLY A 285 1.56 1.75 -19.72
N ALA A 286 2.28 2.86 -19.75
CA ALA A 286 3.73 2.90 -19.65
C ALA A 286 4.18 3.81 -18.50
N ARG A 287 5.37 3.55 -17.94
CA ARG A 287 6.02 4.50 -17.03
C ARG A 287 6.81 5.54 -17.80
N ILE A 288 6.70 6.77 -17.31
CA ILE A 288 7.53 7.90 -17.72
C ILE A 288 8.48 8.24 -16.57
N GLU A 289 9.68 8.66 -16.91
CA GLU A 289 10.70 9.09 -15.96
C GLU A 289 11.16 10.50 -16.32
N HIS A 290 11.43 11.33 -15.32
CA HIS A 290 11.87 12.71 -15.47
C HIS A 290 12.64 13.15 -14.21
N LYS A 291 13.34 14.28 -14.30
CA LYS A 291 14.09 14.81 -13.17
C LYS A 291 13.16 15.25 -12.03
N GLN A 292 13.47 14.84 -10.79
CA GLN A 292 12.73 15.29 -9.61
C GLN A 292 12.79 16.80 -9.45
N ALA A 293 13.94 17.41 -9.73
CA ALA A 293 14.11 18.86 -9.68
C ALA A 293 13.12 19.62 -10.57
N ALA A 294 12.82 19.10 -11.76
CA ALA A 294 11.85 19.73 -12.66
C ALA A 294 10.41 19.67 -12.09
N VAL A 295 10.08 18.60 -11.35
CA VAL A 295 8.78 18.50 -10.65
C VAL A 295 8.72 19.48 -9.49
N ASP A 296 9.77 19.55 -8.68
CA ASP A 296 9.86 20.46 -7.54
C ASP A 296 9.75 21.92 -8.00
N GLU A 297 10.47 22.30 -9.04
CA GLU A 297 10.41 23.64 -9.64
C GLU A 297 9.02 23.96 -10.21
N SER A 298 8.41 22.99 -10.90
CA SER A 298 7.06 23.17 -11.44
C SER A 298 6.00 23.42 -10.36
N LEU A 299 6.11 22.75 -9.20
CA LEU A 299 5.15 22.86 -8.11
C LEU A 299 5.45 24.02 -7.18
N TYR A 300 6.71 24.25 -6.84
CA TYR A 300 7.13 25.17 -5.77
C TYR A 300 7.78 26.46 -6.28
N GLY A 301 8.14 26.56 -7.56
CA GLY A 301 8.82 27.73 -8.13
C GLY A 301 10.12 28.04 -7.38
N ASP A 302 10.30 29.29 -6.96
CA ASP A 302 11.50 29.77 -6.24
C ASP A 302 11.72 29.08 -4.87
N HIS A 303 10.72 28.36 -4.36
CA HIS A 303 10.83 27.58 -3.14
C HIS A 303 11.35 26.15 -3.38
N ALA A 304 11.58 25.74 -4.64
CA ALA A 304 12.16 24.46 -4.95
C ALA A 304 13.52 24.27 -4.25
N GLY A 305 13.76 23.08 -3.70
CA GLY A 305 14.99 22.82 -2.92
C GLY A 305 14.94 23.24 -1.46
N ASN A 306 13.86 23.88 -0.99
CA ASN A 306 13.68 24.15 0.43
C ASN A 306 13.56 22.83 1.22
N PRO A 307 14.44 22.56 2.23
CA PRO A 307 14.46 21.30 2.96
C PRO A 307 13.20 21.07 3.82
N LEU A 308 12.39 22.09 4.05
CA LEU A 308 11.11 21.98 4.78
C LEU A 308 9.96 21.52 3.88
N LEU A 309 10.14 21.50 2.55
CA LEU A 309 9.15 21.02 1.61
C LEU A 309 9.36 19.52 1.30
N PRO A 310 8.31 18.72 1.25
CA PRO A 310 8.41 17.37 0.74
C PRO A 310 8.76 17.40 -0.75
N LYS A 311 9.32 16.30 -1.25
CA LYS A 311 9.51 16.13 -2.70
C LYS A 311 8.18 16.29 -3.43
N GLY A 312 8.21 17.03 -4.53
CA GLY A 312 7.04 17.29 -5.34
C GLY A 312 6.45 15.99 -5.91
N GLU A 313 5.14 15.87 -5.82
CA GLU A 313 4.39 14.77 -6.42
C GLU A 313 3.14 15.30 -7.10
N TYR A 314 2.75 14.65 -8.20
CA TYR A 314 1.57 15.06 -8.95
C TYR A 314 0.62 13.87 -9.18
N GLN A 315 -0.64 14.20 -9.39
CA GLN A 315 -1.67 13.27 -9.86
C GLN A 315 -2.49 14.00 -10.92
N LEU A 316 -2.44 13.51 -12.14
CA LEU A 316 -3.11 14.08 -13.29
C LEU A 316 -4.18 13.09 -13.80
N SER A 317 -5.29 13.61 -14.30
CA SER A 317 -6.33 12.80 -14.92
C SER A 317 -7.00 13.60 -16.04
N TRP A 318 -7.36 12.87 -17.08
CA TRP A 318 -8.09 13.39 -18.22
C TRP A 318 -9.11 12.37 -18.70
N ARG A 319 -10.17 12.81 -19.33
CA ARG A 319 -11.14 11.94 -19.98
C ARG A 319 -11.29 12.31 -21.44
N ASP A 320 -11.31 11.32 -22.32
CA ASP A 320 -11.56 11.52 -23.73
C ASP A 320 -13.04 11.81 -23.98
N LYS A 321 -13.37 12.08 -25.25
CA LYS A 321 -14.75 12.37 -25.68
C LYS A 321 -15.72 11.21 -25.45
N ASN A 322 -15.21 9.99 -25.37
CA ASN A 322 -15.98 8.76 -25.14
C ASN A 322 -16.06 8.41 -23.63
N GLY A 323 -15.51 9.26 -22.75
CA GLY A 323 -15.49 9.06 -21.31
C GLY A 323 -14.37 8.18 -20.80
N ARG A 324 -13.46 7.67 -21.67
CA ARG A 324 -12.32 6.84 -21.26
C ARG A 324 -11.33 7.65 -20.42
N GLY A 325 -11.01 7.13 -19.25
CA GLY A 325 -10.07 7.77 -18.33
C GLY A 325 -8.62 7.51 -18.72
N VAL A 326 -7.82 8.58 -18.76
CA VAL A 326 -6.36 8.54 -18.82
C VAL A 326 -5.84 9.26 -17.59
N TYR A 327 -4.92 8.65 -16.85
CA TYR A 327 -4.44 9.26 -15.61
C TYR A 327 -3.04 8.81 -15.23
N THR A 328 -2.38 9.62 -14.40
CA THR A 328 -1.13 9.22 -13.79
C THR A 328 -1.39 8.36 -12.56
N PHE A 329 -0.60 7.32 -12.38
CA PHE A 329 -0.72 6.40 -11.27
C PHE A 329 0.63 6.12 -10.62
N CYS A 330 0.63 5.96 -9.30
CA CYS A 330 1.81 5.59 -8.51
C CYS A 330 3.06 6.40 -8.90
N MET A 331 2.95 7.75 -8.89
CA MET A 331 4.11 8.63 -9.05
C MET A 331 5.05 8.42 -7.86
N CYS A 332 6.32 8.14 -8.13
CA CYS A 332 7.37 7.85 -7.15
C CYS A 332 8.41 8.98 -7.18
N PRO A 333 8.30 9.95 -6.24
CA PRO A 333 9.29 11.02 -6.12
C PRO A 333 10.66 10.46 -5.72
N GLY A 334 11.74 11.05 -6.25
CA GLY A 334 13.09 10.63 -5.92
C GLY A 334 13.34 9.13 -6.13
N GLY A 335 12.66 8.54 -7.12
CA GLY A 335 12.63 7.09 -7.30
C GLY A 335 13.03 6.63 -8.68
N THR A 336 13.11 5.32 -8.84
CA THR A 336 13.54 4.65 -10.07
C THR A 336 12.44 3.78 -10.64
N VAL A 337 12.44 3.60 -11.96
CA VAL A 337 11.65 2.56 -12.64
C VAL A 337 12.39 1.23 -12.52
N VAL A 338 11.69 0.19 -12.11
CA VAL A 338 12.27 -1.14 -11.93
C VAL A 338 11.50 -2.19 -12.74
N PRO A 339 12.20 -3.17 -13.36
CA PRO A 339 11.57 -4.34 -13.95
C PRO A 339 10.85 -5.16 -12.88
N SER A 340 9.61 -5.54 -13.15
CA SER A 340 8.75 -6.26 -12.20
C SER A 340 7.92 -7.37 -12.85
N ALA A 341 8.44 -7.97 -13.92
CA ALA A 341 7.82 -9.14 -14.54
C ALA A 341 7.70 -10.31 -13.55
N SER A 342 6.68 -11.13 -13.73
CA SER A 342 6.46 -12.38 -12.99
C SER A 342 6.36 -13.59 -13.89
N GLU A 343 6.24 -13.40 -15.20
CA GLU A 343 6.22 -14.45 -16.22
C GLU A 343 7.36 -14.23 -17.22
N SER A 344 7.95 -15.32 -17.72
CA SER A 344 9.02 -15.27 -18.71
C SER A 344 8.52 -14.70 -20.03
N GLY A 345 9.33 -13.85 -20.68
CA GLY A 345 9.02 -13.24 -21.97
C GLY A 345 8.06 -12.04 -21.89
N GLY A 346 7.62 -11.66 -20.71
CA GLY A 346 6.84 -10.45 -20.48
C GLY A 346 7.66 -9.32 -19.86
N THR A 347 7.25 -8.08 -20.07
CA THR A 347 7.80 -6.91 -19.39
C THR A 347 6.72 -6.17 -18.65
N VAL A 348 6.91 -6.03 -17.34
CA VAL A 348 6.12 -5.19 -16.46
C VAL A 348 7.07 -4.29 -15.70
N THR A 349 6.68 -3.05 -15.46
CA THR A 349 7.49 -2.09 -14.71
C THR A 349 6.77 -1.62 -13.46
N ASN A 350 7.53 -1.36 -12.40
CA ASN A 350 7.05 -0.70 -11.20
C ASN A 350 7.89 0.55 -10.92
N GLY A 351 7.43 1.42 -10.03
CA GLY A 351 8.20 2.52 -9.48
C GLY A 351 8.56 2.22 -8.03
N MET A 352 9.77 2.56 -7.64
CA MET A 352 10.30 2.33 -6.31
C MET A 352 11.01 3.59 -5.81
N SER A 353 10.83 3.93 -4.53
CA SER A 353 11.58 4.98 -3.85
C SER A 353 11.96 4.50 -2.45
N GLU A 354 13.07 5.01 -1.94
CA GLU A 354 13.41 4.93 -0.53
C GLU A 354 12.60 5.96 0.28
N PHE A 355 12.64 5.85 1.59
CA PHE A 355 11.92 6.77 2.48
C PHE A 355 12.35 8.23 2.29
N ALA A 356 13.63 8.47 2.09
CA ALA A 356 14.19 9.81 1.89
C ALA A 356 13.73 10.46 0.57
N ARG A 357 13.34 9.66 -0.44
CA ARG A 357 12.94 10.15 -1.77
C ARG A 357 13.97 11.13 -2.38
N ASP A 358 15.26 10.87 -2.15
CA ASP A 358 16.37 11.75 -2.51
C ASP A 358 17.06 11.40 -3.83
N GLY A 359 16.53 10.43 -4.57
CA GLY A 359 17.00 10.09 -5.91
C GLY A 359 16.83 11.25 -6.90
N GLU A 360 17.66 11.26 -7.93
CA GLU A 360 17.72 12.31 -8.94
C GLU A 360 16.44 12.39 -9.79
N ASN A 361 15.81 11.23 -10.03
CA ASN A 361 14.66 11.12 -10.92
C ASN A 361 13.36 10.91 -10.11
N ALA A 362 12.27 11.18 -10.79
CA ALA A 362 10.91 10.81 -10.42
C ALA A 362 10.29 10.01 -11.55
N ASN A 363 9.32 9.17 -11.26
CA ASN A 363 8.61 8.44 -12.30
C ASN A 363 7.12 8.29 -11.96
N ALA A 364 6.30 8.12 -12.98
CA ALA A 364 4.87 7.85 -12.85
C ALA A 364 4.38 6.93 -13.97
N ALA A 365 3.41 6.08 -13.70
CA ALA A 365 2.69 5.42 -14.76
C ALA A 365 1.68 6.39 -15.40
N VAL A 366 1.60 6.40 -16.72
CA VAL A 366 0.50 7.00 -17.49
C VAL A 366 -0.33 5.85 -18.02
N VAL A 367 -1.57 5.74 -17.56
CA VAL A 367 -2.40 4.58 -17.79
C VAL A 367 -3.77 4.95 -18.33
N VAL A 368 -4.33 4.02 -19.09
CA VAL A 368 -5.68 4.08 -19.68
C VAL A 368 -6.53 3.00 -19.03
N ALA A 369 -7.74 3.36 -18.63
CA ALA A 369 -8.70 2.41 -18.10
C ALA A 369 -9.19 1.46 -19.21
N VAL A 370 -9.20 0.16 -18.93
CA VAL A 370 -9.79 -0.90 -19.75
C VAL A 370 -10.86 -1.65 -18.97
N THR A 371 -11.89 -2.08 -19.67
CA THR A 371 -13.08 -2.73 -19.10
C THR A 371 -13.31 -4.08 -19.79
N PRO A 372 -14.21 -4.92 -19.28
CA PRO A 372 -14.59 -6.16 -19.98
C PRO A 372 -15.03 -5.95 -21.43
N ASP A 373 -15.55 -4.79 -21.81
CA ASP A 373 -15.86 -4.46 -23.20
C ASP A 373 -14.62 -4.36 -24.10
N ASP A 374 -13.43 -4.13 -23.53
CA ASP A 374 -12.18 -4.06 -24.25
C ASP A 374 -11.48 -5.42 -24.36
N PHE A 375 -11.64 -6.31 -23.36
CA PHE A 375 -10.85 -7.54 -23.26
C PHE A 375 -11.69 -8.84 -23.17
N GLY A 376 -13.01 -8.74 -22.97
CA GLY A 376 -13.90 -9.90 -22.87
C GLY A 376 -14.52 -10.05 -21.48
N HIS A 377 -15.61 -10.85 -21.43
CA HIS A 377 -16.43 -11.00 -20.23
C HIS A 377 -16.20 -12.32 -19.48
N CYS A 378 -15.30 -13.19 -19.98
CA CYS A 378 -14.92 -14.41 -19.26
C CYS A 378 -13.95 -14.06 -18.10
N PRO A 379 -13.93 -14.87 -17.04
CA PRO A 379 -13.15 -14.57 -15.83
C PRO A 379 -11.68 -14.25 -16.05
N LEU A 380 -11.02 -14.90 -17.01
CA LEU A 380 -9.59 -14.76 -17.28
C LEU A 380 -9.25 -13.95 -18.54
N ASP A 381 -10.24 -13.37 -19.22
CA ASP A 381 -10.00 -12.59 -20.44
C ASP A 381 -9.07 -11.40 -20.18
N GLY A 382 -9.20 -10.75 -19.00
CA GLY A 382 -8.29 -9.70 -18.58
C GLY A 382 -6.85 -10.16 -18.38
N VAL A 383 -6.62 -11.40 -17.97
CA VAL A 383 -5.29 -12.02 -17.89
C VAL A 383 -4.72 -12.25 -19.28
N ALA A 384 -5.53 -12.79 -20.20
CA ALA A 384 -5.13 -13.00 -21.59
C ALA A 384 -4.78 -11.66 -22.28
N PHE A 385 -5.59 -10.64 -22.05
CA PHE A 385 -5.33 -9.30 -22.55
C PHE A 385 -4.00 -8.72 -22.02
N ALA A 386 -3.73 -8.80 -20.72
CA ALA A 386 -2.46 -8.36 -20.13
C ALA A 386 -1.27 -9.11 -20.75
N ARG A 387 -1.35 -10.44 -20.87
CA ARG A 387 -0.34 -11.29 -21.52
C ARG A 387 -0.10 -10.93 -23.00
N SER A 388 -1.09 -10.39 -23.72
CA SER A 388 -0.90 -9.94 -25.11
C SER A 388 -0.10 -8.66 -25.24
N ILE A 389 -0.09 -7.80 -24.22
CA ILE A 389 0.61 -6.50 -24.21
C ILE A 389 2.06 -6.64 -23.71
N GLU A 390 2.30 -7.49 -22.71
CA GLU A 390 3.59 -7.60 -22.03
C GLU A 390 4.77 -8.02 -22.96
N PRO A 391 4.62 -8.94 -23.92
CA PRO A 391 5.70 -9.29 -24.86
C PRO A 391 6.05 -8.17 -25.83
N VAL A 392 5.10 -7.33 -26.22
CA VAL A 392 5.33 -6.16 -27.10
C VAL A 392 6.28 -5.19 -26.40
N SER A 393 6.05 -4.93 -25.12
CA SER A 393 6.93 -4.10 -24.30
C SER A 393 8.33 -4.68 -24.18
N TYR A 394 8.45 -6.01 -24.03
CA TYR A 394 9.74 -6.71 -23.98
C TYR A 394 10.56 -6.56 -25.25
N THR A 395 9.93 -6.71 -26.41
CA THR A 395 10.59 -6.57 -27.72
C THR A 395 11.13 -5.16 -27.94
N HIS A 396 10.36 -4.14 -27.55
CA HIS A 396 10.77 -2.73 -27.69
C HIS A 396 11.89 -2.33 -26.73
N LEU A 397 11.88 -2.78 -25.49
CA LEU A 397 12.93 -2.50 -24.51
C LEU A 397 14.27 -3.13 -24.91
N ARG A 398 14.29 -4.38 -25.38
CA ARG A 398 15.52 -5.03 -25.89
C ARG A 398 16.09 -4.29 -27.12
N ALA A 399 15.25 -3.78 -28.00
CA ALA A 399 15.73 -2.99 -29.15
C ALA A 399 16.44 -1.69 -28.72
N HIS A 400 16.10 -1.11 -27.58
CA HIS A 400 16.78 0.05 -27.02
C HIS A 400 18.07 -0.29 -26.25
N GLU A 401 18.14 -1.45 -25.59
CA GLU A 401 19.37 -1.91 -24.90
C GLU A 401 20.49 -2.25 -25.89
N THR A 402 20.17 -2.84 -27.04
CA THR A 402 21.13 -3.11 -28.10
C THR A 402 21.75 -1.83 -28.71
N ARG A 403 21.09 -0.69 -28.60
CA ARG A 403 21.64 0.60 -29.07
C ARG A 403 22.55 1.30 -28.04
N ARG A 404 22.56 0.89 -26.77
CA ARG A 404 23.44 1.44 -25.73
C ARG A 404 24.79 0.70 -25.64
N HIS A 405 24.92 -0.44 -26.31
CA HIS A 405 26.14 -1.25 -26.35
C HIS A 405 26.81 -1.24 -27.74
N LEU A 406 26.35 -0.40 -28.67
CA LEU A 406 27.00 -0.01 -29.92
C LEU A 406 27.35 1.47 -29.88
#